data_3bc33b8ae4f62133008205bb3186542f
#
_entry.id   3bc33b8ae4f62133008205bb3186542f
#
_cell.length_a   1.000
_cell.length_b   1.000
_cell.length_c   1.000
_cell.angle_alpha   90.00
_cell.angle_beta   90.00
_cell.angle_gamma   90.00
#
_symmetry.space_group_name_H-M   'P 1'
#
loop_
_entity.id
_entity.type
_entity.pdbx_description
1 polymer ?
#
loop_
_entity_poly.entity_id
_entity_poly.type
_entity_poly.pdbx_seq_one_letter_code
_entity_poly.pdbx_strand_id
1 'polypeptide(L)'
;QIIKYNSIESKTNIPSILLIGRYGFDAKNMCKSNQFSYDEKSGNVFSSKYGAKVKLNFMTAHSSKGLSAENVIIINAKDNVYGFPSKVEDDPILKLVVSYDDSYNYAEERRLFYVALTRTKNRVFIITPKNKPSEFIKELLNEPHNYPNVTLNGELSSLTTNDSEVKNKCPKCGYPMQLKWN
;
A
#
# COMPACT_ATOMS: atom_id res chain seq x y z
N GLN A 1 5.41 14.46 9.26
CA GLN A 1 6.31 13.45 9.87
C GLN A 1 7.54 13.18 8.99
N ILE A 2 7.41 12.83 7.71
CA ILE A 2 8.57 12.54 6.83
C ILE A 2 9.57 13.68 6.82
N ILE A 3 9.13 14.93 6.63
CA ILE A 3 10.00 16.12 6.64
C ILE A 3 10.73 16.26 7.96
N LYS A 4 10.03 16.03 9.08
CA LYS A 4 10.58 16.11 10.43
C LYS A 4 11.63 15.02 10.70
N TYR A 5 11.41 13.80 10.21
CA TYR A 5 12.38 12.71 10.35
C TYR A 5 13.60 12.91 9.47
N ASN A 6 13.44 13.31 8.21
CA ASN A 6 14.56 13.52 7.30
C ASN A 6 15.42 14.74 7.69
N SER A 7 14.85 15.76 8.32
CA SER A 7 15.63 16.88 8.84
C SER A 7 16.56 16.50 9.99
N ILE A 8 16.34 15.36 10.63
CA ILE A 8 17.20 14.83 11.70
C ILE A 8 18.34 13.98 11.10
N GLU A 9 18.09 13.25 10.00
CA GLU A 9 19.04 12.29 9.44
C GLU A 9 19.88 12.85 8.26
N SER A 10 19.37 13.82 7.52
CA SER A 10 20.08 14.37 6.35
C SER A 10 20.14 15.90 6.38
N LYS A 11 21.28 16.43 6.74
CA LYS A 11 21.53 17.87 6.88
C LYS A 11 21.46 18.71 5.58
N THR A 12 21.30 18.14 4.40
CA THR A 12 21.48 18.87 3.13
C THR A 12 20.53 18.53 1.97
N ASN A 13 19.78 17.44 2.00
CA ASN A 13 18.98 17.03 0.83
C ASN A 13 17.48 17.19 1.02
N ILE A 14 16.83 17.75 -0.01
CA ILE A 14 15.37 17.79 -0.12
C ILE A 14 14.86 16.34 -0.18
N PRO A 15 14.00 15.89 0.76
CA PRO A 15 13.54 14.52 0.79
C PRO A 15 12.74 14.17 -0.47
N SER A 16 13.09 13.08 -1.11
CA SER A 16 12.34 12.51 -2.22
C SER A 16 11.26 11.55 -1.69
N ILE A 17 10.03 11.77 -2.14
CA ILE A 17 8.88 10.96 -1.75
C ILE A 17 8.19 10.47 -3.01
N LEU A 18 8.04 9.17 -3.14
CA LEU A 18 7.27 8.54 -4.19
C LEU A 18 5.87 8.22 -3.68
N LEU A 19 4.87 8.81 -4.31
CA LEU A 19 3.48 8.48 -4.08
C LEU A 19 3.10 7.32 -5.00
N ILE A 20 2.61 6.22 -4.44
CA ILE A 20 2.19 5.05 -5.21
C ILE A 20 0.69 4.85 -5.05
N GLY A 21 -0.04 4.89 -6.18
CA GLY A 21 -1.44 4.50 -6.27
C GLY A 21 -1.62 3.19 -7.02
N ARG A 22 -2.80 2.57 -6.89
CA ARG A 22 -3.13 1.41 -7.71
C ARG A 22 -3.43 1.82 -9.15
N TYR A 23 -4.06 2.98 -9.33
CA TYR A 23 -4.51 3.51 -10.62
C TYR A 23 -3.99 4.92 -10.86
N GLY A 24 -3.85 5.31 -12.13
CA GLY A 24 -3.40 6.66 -12.50
C GLY A 24 -4.33 7.77 -12.02
N PHE A 25 -5.64 7.51 -11.93
CA PHE A 25 -6.61 8.49 -11.43
C PHE A 25 -6.51 8.75 -9.91
N ASP A 26 -5.75 7.95 -9.16
CA ASP A 26 -5.53 8.18 -7.73
C ASP A 26 -4.83 9.53 -7.48
N ALA A 27 -3.90 9.91 -8.36
CA ALA A 27 -3.27 11.23 -8.32
C ALA A 27 -4.28 12.36 -8.51
N LYS A 28 -5.16 12.23 -9.52
CA LYS A 28 -6.21 13.22 -9.79
C LYS A 28 -7.19 13.35 -8.61
N ASN A 29 -7.55 12.23 -7.99
CA ASN A 29 -8.41 12.23 -6.82
C ASN A 29 -7.77 12.91 -5.60
N MET A 30 -6.48 12.75 -5.39
CA MET A 30 -5.73 13.44 -4.35
C MET A 30 -5.74 14.96 -4.56
N CYS A 31 -5.66 15.41 -5.80
CA CYS A 31 -5.65 16.84 -6.14
C CYS A 31 -6.99 17.55 -5.95
N LYS A 32 -8.11 16.84 -5.78
CA LYS A 32 -9.43 17.44 -5.52
C LYS A 32 -9.48 18.30 -4.26
N SER A 33 -8.55 18.12 -3.34
CA SER A 33 -8.45 18.92 -2.11
C SER A 33 -7.81 20.30 -2.29
N ASN A 34 -7.39 20.69 -3.50
CA ASN A 34 -6.64 21.92 -3.82
C ASN A 34 -5.31 22.12 -3.03
N GLN A 35 -4.89 21.11 -2.26
CA GLN A 35 -3.62 21.15 -1.52
C GLN A 35 -2.44 20.63 -2.35
N PHE A 36 -2.78 19.92 -3.43
CA PHE A 36 -1.82 19.32 -4.34
C PHE A 36 -2.22 19.61 -5.78
N SER A 37 -1.23 19.77 -6.64
CA SER A 37 -1.41 19.75 -8.10
C SER A 37 -0.55 18.65 -8.70
N TYR A 38 -0.99 18.06 -9.79
CA TYR A 38 -0.35 16.93 -10.44
C TYR A 38 -0.12 17.24 -11.92
N ASP A 39 1.11 17.11 -12.35
CA ASP A 39 1.48 17.16 -13.76
C ASP A 39 1.56 15.71 -14.31
N GLU A 40 0.60 15.38 -15.14
CA GLU A 40 0.45 14.04 -15.71
C GLU A 40 1.60 13.66 -16.65
N LYS A 41 2.25 14.64 -17.28
CA LYS A 41 3.35 14.39 -18.22
C LYS A 41 4.65 14.01 -17.51
N SER A 42 4.97 14.72 -16.44
CA SER A 42 6.21 14.50 -15.69
C SER A 42 6.05 13.57 -14.49
N GLY A 43 4.81 13.28 -14.06
CA GLY A 43 4.52 12.56 -12.83
C GLY A 43 4.77 13.38 -11.56
N ASN A 44 5.14 14.65 -11.68
CA ASN A 44 5.44 15.50 -10.55
C ASN A 44 4.17 15.92 -9.80
N VAL A 45 4.27 15.92 -8.49
CA VAL A 45 3.23 16.43 -7.61
C VAL A 45 3.77 17.63 -6.84
N PHE A 46 3.00 18.69 -6.82
CA PHE A 46 3.35 19.92 -6.12
C PHE A 46 2.41 20.12 -4.94
N SER A 47 2.98 20.44 -3.79
CA SER A 47 2.21 20.76 -2.60
C SER A 47 2.19 22.26 -2.37
N SER A 48 1.00 22.86 -2.26
CA SER A 48 0.84 24.28 -1.94
C SER A 48 1.44 24.64 -0.58
N LYS A 49 1.40 23.72 0.38
CA LYS A 49 1.89 23.92 1.73
C LYS A 49 3.42 23.81 1.87
N TYR A 50 4.03 22.87 1.17
CA TYR A 50 5.44 22.53 1.35
C TYR A 50 6.32 23.02 0.21
N GLY A 51 5.76 23.33 -0.96
CA GLY A 51 6.48 23.89 -2.10
C GLY A 51 7.73 23.08 -2.46
N ALA A 52 8.85 23.79 -2.62
CA ALA A 52 10.15 23.19 -2.98
C ALA A 52 10.85 22.43 -1.84
N LYS A 53 10.27 22.38 -0.63
CA LYS A 53 10.84 21.67 0.53
C LYS A 53 10.76 20.16 0.42
N VAL A 54 9.99 19.65 -0.51
CA VAL A 54 9.85 18.21 -0.79
C VAL A 54 9.77 17.97 -2.28
N LYS A 55 10.38 16.89 -2.73
CA LYS A 55 10.24 16.40 -4.09
C LYS A 55 9.24 15.25 -4.10
N LEU A 56 8.07 15.49 -4.69
CA LEU A 56 6.99 14.50 -4.76
C LEU A 56 6.80 14.04 -6.19
N ASN A 57 6.81 12.74 -6.40
CA ASN A 57 6.47 12.11 -7.67
C ASN A 57 5.36 11.10 -7.45
N PHE A 58 4.47 10.96 -8.42
CA PHE A 58 3.43 9.95 -8.42
C PHE A 58 3.68 8.90 -9.50
N MET A 59 3.44 7.64 -9.14
CA MET A 59 3.43 6.51 -10.07
C MET A 59 2.35 5.51 -9.66
N THR A 60 1.92 4.71 -10.62
CA THR A 60 1.13 3.51 -10.29
C THR A 60 2.06 2.42 -9.73
N ALA A 61 1.50 1.48 -8.97
CA ALA A 61 2.27 0.36 -8.45
C ALA A 61 2.96 -0.44 -9.57
N HIS A 62 2.30 -0.63 -10.71
CA HIS A 62 2.90 -1.27 -11.89
C HIS A 62 4.09 -0.50 -12.46
N SER A 63 3.94 0.81 -12.63
CA SER A 63 4.99 1.66 -13.20
C SER A 63 6.19 1.86 -12.27
N SER A 64 6.02 1.59 -10.97
CA SER A 64 7.07 1.74 -9.96
C SER A 64 8.08 0.58 -9.95
N LYS A 65 7.85 -0.48 -10.73
CA LYS A 65 8.75 -1.63 -10.82
C LYS A 65 10.14 -1.18 -11.28
N GLY A 66 11.18 -1.60 -10.57
CA GLY A 66 12.57 -1.23 -10.87
C GLY A 66 13.03 0.13 -10.35
N LEU A 67 12.14 0.96 -9.82
CA LEU A 67 12.48 2.26 -9.25
C LEU A 67 12.62 2.17 -7.73
N SER A 68 13.28 3.15 -7.14
CA SER A 68 13.36 3.31 -5.69
C SER A 68 13.36 4.79 -5.29
N ALA A 69 12.84 5.07 -4.10
CA ALA A 69 12.85 6.40 -3.51
C ALA A 69 13.27 6.33 -2.05
N GLU A 70 13.64 7.45 -1.46
CA GLU A 70 13.98 7.48 -0.03
C GLU A 70 12.78 7.10 0.84
N ASN A 71 11.63 7.66 0.51
CA ASN A 71 10.39 7.36 1.22
C ASN A 71 9.27 7.08 0.21
N VAL A 72 8.36 6.20 0.59
CA VAL A 72 7.18 5.84 -0.21
C VAL A 72 5.92 6.13 0.57
N ILE A 73 4.91 6.65 -0.09
CA ILE A 73 3.55 6.76 0.44
C ILE A 73 2.61 6.01 -0.49
N ILE A 74 2.03 4.93 -0.01
CA ILE A 74 0.97 4.22 -0.73
C ILE A 74 -0.34 4.91 -0.43
N ILE A 75 -1.00 5.41 -1.46
CA ILE A 75 -2.28 6.10 -1.36
C ILE A 75 -3.43 5.19 -1.79
N ASN A 76 -4.64 5.49 -1.31
CA ASN A 76 -5.87 4.80 -1.68
C ASN A 76 -5.88 3.29 -1.31
N ALA A 77 -5.19 2.91 -0.20
CA ALA A 77 -5.26 1.55 0.35
C ALA A 77 -6.61 1.34 1.05
N LYS A 78 -7.69 1.22 0.28
CA LYS A 78 -9.06 1.09 0.77
C LYS A 78 -9.75 -0.16 0.22
N ASP A 79 -10.73 -0.66 0.94
CA ASP A 79 -11.62 -1.71 0.51
C ASP A 79 -12.70 -1.15 -0.43
N ASN A 80 -12.43 -1.20 -1.74
CA ASN A 80 -13.32 -0.74 -2.80
C ASN A 80 -12.96 -1.44 -4.12
N VAL A 81 -13.87 -1.41 -5.12
CA VAL A 81 -13.63 -1.97 -6.45
C VAL A 81 -12.32 -1.44 -7.04
N TYR A 82 -12.09 -0.13 -6.96
CA TYR A 82 -10.85 0.54 -7.39
C TYR A 82 -9.92 0.86 -6.22
N GLY A 83 -9.85 -0.02 -5.24
CA GLY A 83 -8.94 0.11 -4.10
C GLY A 83 -7.58 -0.53 -4.34
N PHE A 84 -6.90 -0.84 -3.25
CA PHE A 84 -5.71 -1.67 -3.26
C PHE A 84 -5.83 -2.68 -2.10
N PRO A 85 -6.21 -3.95 -2.36
CA PRO A 85 -6.32 -4.63 -3.66
C PRO A 85 -7.45 -4.11 -4.54
N SER A 86 -7.24 -4.20 -5.85
CA SER A 86 -8.29 -4.02 -6.84
C SER A 86 -9.26 -5.21 -6.79
N LYS A 87 -10.56 -4.92 -6.87
CA LYS A 87 -11.61 -5.93 -7.01
C LYS A 87 -12.22 -5.96 -8.41
N VAL A 88 -11.51 -5.33 -9.38
CA VAL A 88 -11.90 -5.41 -10.79
C VAL A 88 -11.60 -6.82 -11.25
N GLU A 89 -12.62 -7.53 -11.71
CA GLU A 89 -12.47 -8.87 -12.27
C GLU A 89 -11.83 -8.79 -13.65
N ASP A 90 -10.94 -9.72 -13.93
CA ASP A 90 -10.39 -9.90 -15.26
C ASP A 90 -11.47 -10.40 -16.24
N ASP A 91 -11.28 -10.07 -17.51
CA ASP A 91 -12.15 -10.55 -18.58
C ASP A 91 -12.24 -12.10 -18.53
N PRO A 92 -13.46 -12.67 -18.58
CA PRO A 92 -13.64 -14.13 -18.59
C PRO A 92 -12.80 -14.86 -19.66
N ILE A 93 -12.54 -14.20 -20.80
CA ILE A 93 -11.71 -14.76 -21.88
C ILE A 93 -10.24 -14.88 -21.42
N LEU A 94 -9.73 -13.89 -20.67
CA LEU A 94 -8.37 -13.95 -20.13
C LEU A 94 -8.22 -15.08 -19.12
N LYS A 95 -9.25 -15.35 -18.31
CA LYS A 95 -9.27 -16.46 -17.35
C LYS A 95 -9.17 -17.84 -18.02
N LEU A 96 -9.58 -17.97 -19.27
CA LEU A 96 -9.47 -19.23 -20.03
C LEU A 96 -8.06 -19.48 -20.60
N VAL A 97 -7.33 -18.40 -20.87
CA VAL A 97 -6.00 -18.49 -21.51
C VAL A 97 -4.87 -18.53 -20.47
N VAL A 98 -5.06 -17.83 -19.38
CA VAL A 98 -4.10 -17.77 -18.27
C VAL A 98 -4.61 -18.66 -17.15
N SER A 99 -4.03 -19.86 -17.03
CA SER A 99 -4.28 -20.72 -15.86
C SER A 99 -3.64 -20.08 -14.63
N TYR A 100 -4.40 -19.26 -13.92
CA TYR A 100 -4.01 -18.79 -12.60
C TYR A 100 -4.20 -19.94 -11.60
N ASP A 101 -3.15 -20.68 -11.36
CA ASP A 101 -3.08 -21.66 -10.28
C ASP A 101 -2.72 -20.96 -8.95
N ASP A 102 -3.26 -19.75 -8.76
CA ASP A 102 -3.03 -18.95 -7.56
C ASP A 102 -4.02 -19.36 -6.47
N SER A 103 -3.54 -20.17 -5.53
CA SER A 103 -4.31 -20.65 -4.37
C SER A 103 -4.69 -19.55 -3.35
N TYR A 104 -4.27 -18.31 -3.57
CA TYR A 104 -4.45 -17.20 -2.64
C TYR A 104 -5.37 -16.12 -3.21
N ASN A 105 -6.28 -15.61 -2.39
CA ASN A 105 -7.08 -14.44 -2.75
C ASN A 105 -6.19 -13.24 -3.07
N TYR A 106 -6.46 -12.60 -4.21
CA TYR A 106 -5.71 -11.42 -4.66
C TYR A 106 -4.20 -11.67 -4.85
N ALA A 107 -3.78 -12.85 -5.29
CA ALA A 107 -2.37 -13.20 -5.40
C ALA A 107 -1.55 -12.18 -6.21
N GLU A 108 -2.04 -11.77 -7.38
CA GLU A 108 -1.37 -10.76 -8.21
C GLU A 108 -1.35 -9.38 -7.55
N GLU A 109 -2.45 -8.97 -6.92
CA GLU A 109 -2.52 -7.72 -6.16
C GLU A 109 -1.58 -7.74 -4.95
N ARG A 110 -1.37 -8.88 -4.30
CA ARG A 110 -0.38 -9.06 -3.23
C ARG A 110 1.04 -8.89 -3.74
N ARG A 111 1.37 -9.50 -4.89
CA ARG A 111 2.68 -9.31 -5.53
C ARG A 111 2.92 -7.84 -5.85
N LEU A 112 1.89 -7.16 -6.38
CA LEU A 112 1.95 -5.75 -6.71
C LEU A 112 2.10 -4.87 -5.47
N PHE A 113 1.39 -5.19 -4.40
CA PHE A 113 1.50 -4.50 -3.11
C PHE A 113 2.90 -4.67 -2.50
N TYR A 114 3.44 -5.88 -2.55
CA TYR A 114 4.81 -6.14 -2.14
C TYR A 114 5.83 -5.34 -2.96
N VAL A 115 5.64 -5.26 -4.28
CA VAL A 115 6.47 -4.39 -5.13
C VAL A 115 6.40 -2.95 -4.64
N ALA A 116 5.21 -2.41 -4.36
CA ALA A 116 5.05 -1.04 -3.86
C ALA A 116 5.75 -0.82 -2.51
N LEU A 117 5.62 -1.76 -1.58
CA LEU A 117 6.27 -1.71 -0.27
C LEU A 117 7.80 -1.69 -0.37
N THR A 118 8.37 -2.44 -1.32
CA THR A 118 9.83 -2.57 -1.49
C THR A 118 10.46 -1.45 -2.31
N ARG A 119 9.72 -0.45 -2.74
CA ARG A 119 10.26 0.72 -3.48
C ARG A 119 10.97 1.74 -2.60
N THR A 120 10.89 1.60 -1.29
CA THR A 120 11.51 2.53 -0.34
C THR A 120 12.92 2.09 0.07
N LYS A 121 13.78 3.08 0.34
CA LYS A 121 15.06 2.88 1.02
C LYS A 121 14.94 3.05 2.53
N ASN A 122 14.02 3.91 2.98
CA ASN A 122 13.89 4.25 4.40
C ASN A 122 12.54 3.77 4.97
N ARG A 123 11.43 4.43 4.59
CA ARG A 123 10.12 4.18 5.21
C ARG A 123 8.98 4.14 4.21
N VAL A 124 8.00 3.29 4.50
CA VAL A 124 6.72 3.27 3.79
C VAL A 124 5.64 3.83 4.72
N PHE A 125 4.80 4.68 4.17
CA PHE A 125 3.56 5.13 4.79
C PHE A 125 2.39 4.63 3.95
N ILE A 126 1.37 4.11 4.58
CA ILE A 126 0.18 3.63 3.88
C ILE A 126 -1.01 4.45 4.37
N ILE A 127 -1.72 5.06 3.42
CA ILE A 127 -2.91 5.85 3.71
C ILE A 127 -4.15 5.01 3.43
N THR A 128 -4.90 4.76 4.48
CA THR A 128 -6.15 3.98 4.44
C THR A 128 -7.27 4.77 5.13
N PRO A 129 -8.51 4.70 4.64
CA PRO A 129 -9.64 5.34 5.31
C PRO A 129 -10.04 4.57 6.57
N LYS A 130 -10.46 5.31 7.61
CA LYS A 130 -10.88 4.75 8.90
C LYS A 130 -12.00 3.71 8.76
N ASN A 131 -12.98 3.97 7.91
CA ASN A 131 -14.21 3.17 7.82
C ASN A 131 -14.13 1.98 6.86
N LYS A 132 -13.20 2.04 5.89
CA LYS A 132 -13.04 0.99 4.85
C LYS A 132 -11.56 0.74 4.58
N PRO A 133 -10.79 0.29 5.58
CA PRO A 133 -9.39 -0.02 5.38
C PRO A 133 -9.25 -1.19 4.42
N SER A 134 -8.16 -1.16 3.65
CA SER A 134 -7.77 -2.27 2.78
C SER A 134 -7.67 -3.58 3.55
N GLU A 135 -8.03 -4.69 2.90
CA GLU A 135 -7.86 -6.04 3.44
C GLU A 135 -6.40 -6.32 3.78
N PHE A 136 -5.46 -5.89 2.94
CA PHE A 136 -4.03 -6.01 3.21
C PHE A 136 -3.58 -5.27 4.48
N ILE A 137 -4.21 -4.13 4.76
CA ILE A 137 -3.91 -3.38 5.99
C ILE A 137 -4.45 -4.08 7.22
N LYS A 138 -5.66 -4.65 7.12
CA LYS A 138 -6.23 -5.44 8.22
C LYS A 138 -5.34 -6.65 8.55
N GLU A 139 -4.85 -7.35 7.54
CA GLU A 139 -3.92 -8.47 7.71
C GLU A 139 -2.62 -8.03 8.41
N LEU A 140 -1.99 -6.95 7.93
CA LEU A 140 -0.77 -6.42 8.52
C LEU A 140 -0.92 -6.01 9.99
N LEU A 141 -2.11 -5.56 10.39
CA LEU A 141 -2.38 -5.12 11.76
C LEU A 141 -2.85 -6.26 12.67
N ASN A 142 -3.49 -7.29 12.12
CA ASN A 142 -3.97 -8.44 12.87
C ASN A 142 -2.86 -9.44 13.23
N GLU A 143 -1.68 -9.30 12.61
CA GLU A 143 -0.52 -10.15 12.88
C GLU A 143 0.65 -9.35 13.47
N PRO A 144 0.47 -8.66 14.62
CA PRO A 144 1.48 -7.75 15.18
C PRO A 144 2.79 -8.46 15.55
N HIS A 145 2.74 -9.75 15.84
CA HIS A 145 3.93 -10.53 16.17
C HIS A 145 4.81 -10.81 14.95
N ASN A 146 4.21 -10.86 13.75
CA ASN A 146 4.94 -11.11 12.51
C ASN A 146 5.51 -9.81 11.92
N TYR A 147 4.92 -8.65 12.29
CA TYR A 147 5.30 -7.35 11.73
C TYR A 147 5.52 -6.29 12.83
N PRO A 148 6.55 -6.45 13.69
CA PRO A 148 6.77 -5.58 14.86
C PRO A 148 7.06 -4.12 14.50
N ASN A 149 7.46 -3.86 13.25
CA ASN A 149 7.78 -2.52 12.75
C ASN A 149 6.59 -1.82 12.07
N VAL A 150 5.43 -2.47 12.05
CA VAL A 150 4.19 -1.85 11.53
C VAL A 150 3.49 -1.14 12.68
N THR A 151 3.27 0.17 12.52
CA THR A 151 2.60 1.00 13.52
C THR A 151 1.38 1.70 12.93
N LEU A 152 0.28 1.68 13.66
CA LEU A 152 -0.92 2.40 13.29
C LEU A 152 -0.91 3.80 13.90
N ASN A 153 -1.04 4.83 13.05
CA ASN A 153 -1.25 6.21 13.48
C ASN A 153 -2.72 6.59 13.25
N GLY A 154 -3.52 6.52 14.28
CA GLY A 154 -4.97 6.77 14.23
C GLY A 154 -5.78 5.55 14.67
N GLU A 155 -7.10 5.64 14.55
CA GLU A 155 -8.03 4.56 14.88
C GLU A 155 -8.66 4.00 13.60
N LEU A 156 -8.83 2.68 13.54
CA LEU A 156 -9.61 1.99 12.53
C LEU A 156 -10.90 1.45 13.17
N SER A 157 -12.05 1.77 12.58
CA SER A 157 -13.36 1.37 13.11
C SER A 157 -13.71 -0.12 12.90
N SER A 158 -12.87 -0.89 12.22
CA SER A 158 -13.15 -2.27 11.82
C SER A 158 -12.09 -3.28 12.24
N LEU A 159 -11.25 -2.97 13.23
CA LEU A 159 -10.47 -3.97 13.95
C LEU A 159 -11.32 -4.61 15.05
N THR A 160 -12.54 -5.03 14.72
CA THR A 160 -13.20 -6.05 15.54
C THR A 160 -12.49 -7.35 15.22
N THR A 161 -11.65 -7.76 16.13
CA THR A 161 -11.16 -9.13 16.23
C THR A 161 -12.37 -10.05 16.22
N ASN A 162 -12.73 -10.59 15.05
CA ASN A 162 -13.40 -11.84 15.03
C ASN A 162 -12.35 -12.86 15.47
N ASP A 163 -12.22 -13.02 16.78
CA ASP A 163 -11.60 -14.16 17.42
C ASP A 163 -12.45 -15.42 17.11
N SER A 164 -12.53 -15.75 15.83
CA SER A 164 -12.79 -17.13 15.46
C SER A 164 -11.44 -17.83 15.65
N GLU A 165 -11.33 -18.50 16.79
CA GLU A 165 -10.23 -19.36 17.22
C GLU A 165 -9.66 -20.13 16.03
N VAL A 166 -8.53 -19.67 15.51
CA VAL A 166 -7.72 -20.49 14.61
C VAL A 166 -7.01 -21.52 15.49
N LYS A 167 -7.68 -22.65 15.69
CA LYS A 167 -7.26 -23.73 16.61
C LYS A 167 -5.97 -24.45 16.20
N ASN A 168 -5.46 -24.24 15.00
CA ASN A 168 -4.27 -24.97 14.52
C ASN A 168 -3.26 -23.99 13.92
N LYS A 169 -2.31 -23.56 14.74
CA LYS A 169 -1.15 -22.77 14.30
C LYS A 169 0.06 -23.68 14.16
N CYS A 170 0.87 -23.45 13.13
CA CYS A 170 2.14 -24.12 12.97
C CYS A 170 3.06 -23.83 14.18
N PRO A 171 3.59 -24.85 14.89
CA PRO A 171 4.42 -24.62 16.07
C PRO A 171 5.78 -23.97 15.77
N LYS A 172 6.22 -23.95 14.50
CA LYS A 172 7.49 -23.33 14.11
C LYS A 172 7.37 -21.87 13.70
N CYS A 173 6.29 -21.48 13.01
CA CYS A 173 6.13 -20.13 12.44
C CYS A 173 4.85 -19.42 12.86
N GLY A 174 3.96 -20.05 13.63
CA GLY A 174 2.70 -19.47 14.10
C GLY A 174 1.61 -19.33 13.04
N TYR A 175 1.87 -19.71 11.80
CA TYR A 175 0.90 -19.59 10.70
C TYR A 175 -0.29 -20.55 10.88
N PRO A 176 -1.52 -20.15 10.49
CA PRO A 176 -2.66 -21.04 10.49
C PRO A 176 -2.45 -22.19 9.51
N MET A 177 -2.57 -23.41 10.02
CA MET A 177 -2.49 -24.61 9.19
C MET A 177 -3.86 -24.98 8.67
N GLN A 178 -3.99 -25.20 7.36
CA GLN A 178 -5.18 -25.79 6.76
C GLN A 178 -5.01 -27.31 6.65
N LEU A 179 -5.94 -28.06 7.24
CA LEU A 179 -6.04 -29.49 7.01
C LEU A 179 -6.58 -29.72 5.60
N LYS A 180 -5.75 -30.27 4.69
CA LYS A 180 -6.24 -30.84 3.43
C LYS A 180 -6.62 -32.30 3.70
N TRP A 181 -7.87 -32.63 3.47
CA TRP A 181 -8.34 -34.00 3.38
C TRP A 181 -8.06 -34.51 1.98
N ASN A 182 -7.40 -35.65 1.85
CA ASN A 182 -7.25 -36.38 0.58
C ASN A 182 -8.54 -37.12 0.28
#